data_8c074521401b15abd0413203f1cdb47d
#
_entry.id   8c074521401b15abd0413203f1cdb47d
#
_cell.length_a   1.000
_cell.length_b   1.000
_cell.length_c   1.000
_cell.angle_alpha   90.00
_cell.angle_beta   90.00
_cell.angle_gamma   90.00
#
_symmetry.space_group_name_H-M   'P 1'
#
loop_
_entity.id
_entity.type
_entity.pdbx_description
1 polymer ?
#
loop_
_entity_poly.entity_id
_entity_poly.type
_entity_poly.pdbx_seq_one_letter_code
_entity_poly.pdbx_strand_id
1 'polypeptide(L)'
;MRIFSYNVNGIRAAISKGLLQWLETNSPDVVCLQEIKATQDQIPLMEIEMLGYHHYWFPAKKKGYSGVAILSKTEPDNVVYGMGNSEYDDEGRFLRADFGDLSVVSVYHPSGTSGDERQDFKMKWLDFFRSYVNELRKSRPQLVISGDYNICHEAIDIHDPIRNARSSGFLPEEREWFTNFLNDGYTDSFRHLNKEPHHYSWWSYRANAKQNNKGWRIDYHILTENLNENLIAVSIMPEVNFSDHCPIVVELNK
;
A
#
# COMPACT_ATOMS: atom_id res chain seq x y z
N MET A 1 -16.67 7.05 -1.56
CA MET A 1 -15.25 7.36 -1.86
C MET A 1 -14.55 6.10 -2.31
N ARG A 2 -13.89 6.15 -3.48
CA ARG A 2 -13.08 5.03 -4.03
C ARG A 2 -11.61 5.32 -3.85
N ILE A 3 -10.91 4.48 -3.08
CA ILE A 3 -9.48 4.62 -2.80
C ILE A 3 -8.76 3.44 -3.46
N PHE A 4 -7.78 3.74 -4.30
CA PHE A 4 -6.92 2.76 -4.95
C PHE A 4 -5.56 2.75 -4.28
N SER A 5 -4.95 1.58 -4.18
CA SER A 5 -3.54 1.43 -3.80
C SER A 5 -2.81 0.62 -4.84
N TYR A 6 -1.62 1.06 -5.25
CA TYR A 6 -0.83 0.40 -6.26
C TYR A 6 0.68 0.59 -6.05
N ASN A 7 1.37 -0.49 -5.76
CA ASN A 7 2.83 -0.51 -5.88
C ASN A 7 3.19 -0.55 -7.37
N VAL A 8 3.71 0.58 -7.88
CA VAL A 8 3.98 0.77 -9.32
C VAL A 8 5.36 0.27 -9.75
N ASN A 9 6.21 -0.13 -8.80
CA ASN A 9 7.58 -0.59 -9.06
C ASN A 9 8.35 0.33 -10.03
N GLY A 10 8.21 1.64 -9.85
CA GLY A 10 8.75 2.70 -10.69
C GLY A 10 7.67 3.44 -11.50
N ILE A 11 7.30 4.62 -11.02
CA ILE A 11 6.22 5.45 -11.61
C ILE A 11 6.44 5.77 -13.08
N ARG A 12 7.67 6.05 -13.50
CA ARG A 12 7.98 6.36 -14.91
C ARG A 12 7.69 5.19 -15.84
N ALA A 13 8.05 3.97 -15.43
CA ALA A 13 7.76 2.77 -16.19
C ALA A 13 6.26 2.47 -16.23
N ALA A 14 5.54 2.68 -15.13
CA ALA A 14 4.10 2.50 -15.08
C ALA A 14 3.38 3.51 -15.99
N ILE A 15 3.80 4.77 -15.99
CA ILE A 15 3.26 5.81 -16.89
C ILE A 15 3.48 5.44 -18.35
N SER A 16 4.69 4.99 -18.71
CA SER A 16 4.98 4.58 -20.10
C SER A 16 4.16 3.38 -20.58
N LYS A 17 3.62 2.59 -19.65
CA LYS A 17 2.73 1.45 -19.93
C LYS A 17 1.23 1.82 -19.92
N GLY A 18 0.88 3.10 -19.68
CA GLY A 18 -0.50 3.59 -19.76
C GLY A 18 -1.18 3.86 -18.42
N LEU A 19 -0.43 4.02 -17.31
CA LEU A 19 -1.00 4.31 -16.00
C LEU A 19 -1.90 5.55 -16.00
N LEU A 20 -1.51 6.64 -16.69
CA LEU A 20 -2.32 7.87 -16.70
C LEU A 20 -3.66 7.66 -17.41
N GLN A 21 -3.67 6.97 -18.55
CA GLN A 21 -4.90 6.64 -19.27
C GLN A 21 -5.81 5.72 -18.43
N TRP A 22 -5.22 4.79 -17.69
CA TRP A 22 -5.95 3.92 -16.77
C TRP A 22 -6.56 4.71 -15.61
N LEU A 23 -5.84 5.70 -15.05
CA LEU A 23 -6.36 6.61 -14.02
C LEU A 23 -7.51 7.47 -14.56
N GLU A 24 -7.41 7.97 -15.78
CA GLU A 24 -8.50 8.71 -16.45
C GLU A 24 -9.76 7.87 -16.55
N THR A 25 -9.64 6.64 -17.04
CA THR A 25 -10.75 5.71 -17.24
C THR A 25 -11.43 5.31 -15.93
N ASN A 26 -10.62 4.99 -14.90
CA ASN A 26 -11.15 4.50 -13.61
C ASN A 26 -11.57 5.63 -12.67
N SER A 27 -10.97 6.80 -12.82
CA SER A 27 -11.24 8.03 -12.07
C SER A 27 -11.46 7.84 -10.56
N PRO A 28 -10.49 7.20 -9.82
CA PRO A 28 -10.59 7.06 -8.38
C PRO A 28 -10.59 8.41 -7.66
N ASP A 29 -11.22 8.47 -6.48
CA ASP A 29 -11.18 9.68 -5.63
C ASP A 29 -9.78 9.91 -5.05
N VAL A 30 -9.12 8.83 -4.60
CA VAL A 30 -7.76 8.84 -4.04
C VAL A 30 -6.95 7.67 -4.58
N VAL A 31 -5.67 7.91 -4.85
CA VAL A 31 -4.70 6.88 -5.27
C VAL A 31 -3.48 6.93 -4.37
N CYS A 32 -3.18 5.83 -3.71
CA CYS A 32 -1.97 5.60 -2.93
C CYS A 32 -0.96 4.83 -3.78
N LEU A 33 0.20 5.42 -4.04
CA LEU A 33 1.24 4.80 -4.85
C LEU A 33 2.44 4.43 -3.97
N GLN A 34 3.02 3.26 -4.22
CA GLN A 34 4.22 2.78 -3.55
C GLN A 34 5.30 2.48 -4.59
N GLU A 35 6.55 2.48 -4.16
CA GLU A 35 7.74 2.29 -5.00
C GLU A 35 7.77 3.22 -6.22
N ILE A 36 7.54 4.52 -6.00
CA ILE A 36 7.56 5.51 -7.09
C ILE A 36 8.94 5.61 -7.75
N LYS A 37 10.04 5.39 -7.01
CA LYS A 37 11.44 5.33 -7.49
C LYS A 37 11.84 6.53 -8.36
N ALA A 38 11.24 7.69 -8.11
CA ALA A 38 11.45 8.92 -8.87
C ALA A 38 11.34 10.12 -7.93
N THR A 39 12.06 11.17 -8.28
CA THR A 39 11.87 12.52 -7.74
C THR A 39 10.80 13.26 -8.54
N GLN A 40 10.23 14.30 -7.96
CA GLN A 40 9.09 15.02 -8.53
C GLN A 40 9.40 15.62 -9.91
N ASP A 41 10.63 16.08 -10.13
CA ASP A 41 11.13 16.59 -11.42
C ASP A 41 11.17 15.55 -12.56
N GLN A 42 11.04 14.26 -12.24
CA GLN A 42 11.04 13.17 -13.20
C GLN A 42 9.63 12.68 -13.58
N ILE A 43 8.59 13.35 -13.06
CA ILE A 43 7.19 12.94 -13.20
C ILE A 43 6.44 13.97 -14.03
N PRO A 44 5.56 13.58 -14.97
CA PRO A 44 4.78 14.51 -15.77
C PRO A 44 3.61 15.09 -14.96
N LEU A 45 3.91 16.01 -14.04
CA LEU A 45 2.95 16.56 -13.07
C LEU A 45 1.77 17.24 -13.74
N MET A 46 2.05 18.02 -14.82
CA MET A 46 1.00 18.72 -15.57
C MET A 46 -0.05 17.74 -16.14
N GLU A 47 0.38 16.58 -16.62
CA GLU A 47 -0.55 15.56 -17.13
C GLU A 47 -1.45 15.00 -16.01
N ILE A 48 -0.89 14.83 -14.80
CA ILE A 48 -1.64 14.39 -13.61
C ILE A 48 -2.65 15.47 -13.18
N GLU A 49 -2.24 16.74 -13.19
CA GLU A 49 -3.12 17.88 -12.89
C GLU A 49 -4.26 18.01 -13.92
N MET A 50 -3.96 17.79 -15.21
CA MET A 50 -4.99 17.78 -16.28
C MET A 50 -6.04 16.67 -16.09
N LEU A 51 -5.68 15.57 -15.43
CA LEU A 51 -6.64 14.55 -15.01
C LEU A 51 -7.47 14.98 -13.78
N GLY A 52 -7.23 16.17 -13.24
CA GLY A 52 -7.95 16.73 -12.09
C GLY A 52 -7.45 16.19 -10.74
N TYR A 53 -6.19 15.79 -10.63
CA TYR A 53 -5.62 15.34 -9.38
C TYR A 53 -4.70 16.40 -8.76
N HIS A 54 -4.89 16.67 -7.47
CA HIS A 54 -3.86 17.15 -6.57
C HIS A 54 -2.90 16.01 -6.28
N HIS A 55 -1.60 16.29 -6.13
CA HIS A 55 -0.58 15.24 -6.00
C HIS A 55 0.47 15.59 -4.95
N TYR A 56 0.86 14.57 -4.19
CA TYR A 56 1.80 14.66 -3.09
C TYR A 56 2.81 13.52 -3.20
N TRP A 57 4.10 13.84 -3.20
CA TRP A 57 5.20 12.91 -3.47
C TRP A 57 6.18 12.91 -2.33
N PHE A 58 6.49 11.75 -1.81
CA PHE A 58 7.51 11.57 -0.77
C PHE A 58 8.56 10.57 -1.25
N PRO A 59 9.56 11.02 -2.05
CA PRO A 59 10.63 10.17 -2.53
C PRO A 59 11.61 9.81 -1.42
N ALA A 60 12.31 8.68 -1.56
CA ALA A 60 13.46 8.39 -0.72
C ALA A 60 14.64 9.33 -1.03
N LYS A 61 15.51 9.60 -0.05
CA LYS A 61 16.78 10.31 -0.28
C LYS A 61 17.66 9.57 -1.28
N LYS A 62 17.66 8.23 -1.25
CA LYS A 62 18.35 7.40 -2.23
C LYS A 62 17.59 7.41 -3.55
N LYS A 63 18.22 7.93 -4.61
CA LYS A 63 17.63 8.01 -5.96
C LYS A 63 17.27 6.62 -6.51
N GLY A 64 16.11 6.53 -7.16
CA GLY A 64 15.66 5.29 -7.80
C GLY A 64 15.24 4.18 -6.84
N TYR A 65 14.92 4.52 -5.59
CA TYR A 65 14.59 3.59 -4.52
C TYR A 65 13.32 4.04 -3.81
N SER A 66 12.46 3.07 -3.40
CA SER A 66 11.30 3.32 -2.53
C SER A 66 10.44 4.53 -2.96
N GLY A 67 9.94 5.28 -1.99
CA GLY A 67 9.09 6.45 -2.18
C GLY A 67 7.61 6.11 -2.31
N VAL A 68 6.76 6.96 -1.73
CA VAL A 68 5.30 6.86 -1.81
C VAL A 68 4.68 8.15 -2.34
N ALA A 69 3.44 8.06 -2.84
CA ALA A 69 2.68 9.23 -3.25
C ALA A 69 1.19 9.05 -2.95
N ILE A 70 0.49 10.20 -2.89
CA ILE A 70 -0.97 10.26 -2.89
C ILE A 70 -1.40 11.21 -4.00
N LEU A 71 -2.35 10.76 -4.83
CA LEU A 71 -3.10 11.59 -5.76
C LEU A 71 -4.54 11.66 -5.27
N SER A 72 -5.19 12.82 -5.35
CA SER A 72 -6.59 12.96 -4.94
C SER A 72 -7.36 13.96 -5.78
N LYS A 73 -8.65 13.67 -6.05
CA LYS A 73 -9.56 14.58 -6.77
C LYS A 73 -9.97 15.79 -5.91
N THR A 74 -9.98 15.62 -4.60
CA THR A 74 -10.24 16.67 -3.64
C THR A 74 -8.93 17.08 -2.98
N GLU A 75 -8.68 18.37 -2.83
CA GLU A 75 -7.53 18.87 -2.08
C GLU A 75 -7.66 18.47 -0.61
N PRO A 76 -6.67 17.80 -0.01
CA PRO A 76 -6.69 17.46 1.41
C PRO A 76 -6.50 18.70 2.28
N ASP A 77 -7.12 18.68 3.47
CA ASP A 77 -6.98 19.75 4.46
C ASP A 77 -5.56 19.83 5.03
N ASN A 78 -4.85 18.69 5.05
CA ASN A 78 -3.49 18.59 5.57
C ASN A 78 -2.76 17.40 4.94
N VAL A 79 -1.44 17.52 4.79
CA VAL A 79 -0.56 16.43 4.31
C VAL A 79 0.64 16.30 5.22
N VAL A 80 0.92 15.07 5.64
CA VAL A 80 2.04 14.75 6.55
C VAL A 80 3.01 13.78 5.86
N TYR A 81 4.26 14.19 5.80
CA TYR A 81 5.36 13.45 5.18
C TYR A 81 6.21 12.77 6.25
N GLY A 82 6.24 11.44 6.23
CA GLY A 82 6.98 10.65 7.21
C GLY A 82 6.29 10.52 8.57
N MET A 83 6.99 9.90 9.48
CA MET A 83 6.54 9.60 10.85
C MET A 83 7.36 10.32 11.93
N GLY A 84 8.27 11.23 11.54
CA GLY A 84 9.12 11.99 12.44
C GLY A 84 10.37 11.24 12.91
N ASN A 85 10.76 10.16 12.23
CA ASN A 85 12.00 9.44 12.46
C ASN A 85 12.84 9.40 11.18
N SER A 86 13.97 10.11 11.17
CA SER A 86 14.81 10.26 9.97
C SER A 86 15.36 8.92 9.44
N GLU A 87 15.60 7.93 10.31
CA GLU A 87 16.05 6.60 9.89
C GLU A 87 15.04 5.93 8.93
N TYR A 88 13.76 6.16 9.17
CA TYR A 88 12.67 5.61 8.37
C TYR A 88 12.19 6.56 7.28
N ASP A 89 12.12 7.85 7.60
CA ASP A 89 11.60 8.88 6.69
C ASP A 89 12.53 9.12 5.49
N ASP A 90 13.84 8.87 5.64
CA ASP A 90 14.83 8.92 4.56
C ASP A 90 14.55 7.92 3.42
N GLU A 91 13.76 6.87 3.70
CA GLU A 91 13.33 5.91 2.69
C GLU A 91 11.98 6.27 2.03
N GLY A 92 11.31 7.37 2.44
CA GLY A 92 10.07 7.84 1.82
C GLY A 92 8.94 6.80 1.84
N ARG A 93 8.61 6.26 3.03
CA ARG A 93 7.72 5.09 3.16
C ARG A 93 6.33 5.38 3.68
N PHE A 94 6.08 6.59 4.18
CA PHE A 94 4.82 6.96 4.81
C PHE A 94 4.39 8.36 4.38
N LEU A 95 3.16 8.47 3.87
CA LEU A 95 2.54 9.74 3.49
C LEU A 95 1.07 9.70 3.89
N ARG A 96 0.58 10.74 4.58
CA ARG A 96 -0.80 10.87 5.01
C ARG A 96 -1.43 12.12 4.41
N ALA A 97 -2.67 11.98 3.95
CA ALA A 97 -3.54 13.08 3.52
C ALA A 97 -4.85 13.04 4.32
N ASP A 98 -5.26 14.19 4.87
CA ASP A 98 -6.45 14.33 5.70
C ASP A 98 -7.58 14.99 4.89
N PHE A 99 -8.78 14.42 4.96
CA PHE A 99 -10.00 14.87 4.30
C PHE A 99 -11.14 14.93 5.33
N GLY A 100 -11.32 16.07 5.99
CA GLY A 100 -12.20 16.17 7.14
C GLY A 100 -11.75 15.23 8.27
N ASP A 101 -12.63 14.33 8.69
CA ASP A 101 -12.34 13.35 9.74
C ASP A 101 -11.56 12.12 9.23
N LEU A 102 -11.60 11.85 7.92
CA LEU A 102 -10.91 10.73 7.31
C LEU A 102 -9.46 11.07 7.02
N SER A 103 -8.55 10.19 7.41
CA SER A 103 -7.15 10.22 6.99
C SER A 103 -6.83 9.03 6.11
N VAL A 104 -6.24 9.30 4.93
CA VAL A 104 -5.75 8.27 4.00
C VAL A 104 -4.23 8.25 4.06
N VAL A 105 -3.69 7.06 4.28
CA VAL A 105 -2.23 6.82 4.36
C VAL A 105 -1.79 5.97 3.19
N SER A 106 -0.75 6.41 2.48
CA SER A 106 0.03 5.59 1.56
C SER A 106 1.29 5.10 2.27
N VAL A 107 1.44 3.77 2.40
CA VAL A 107 2.55 3.17 3.13
C VAL A 107 3.25 2.10 2.28
N TYR A 108 4.58 2.03 2.38
CA TYR A 108 5.41 1.00 1.78
C TYR A 108 6.31 0.37 2.85
N HIS A 109 5.89 -0.78 3.37
CA HIS A 109 6.66 -1.51 4.38
C HIS A 109 7.96 -2.08 3.79
N PRO A 110 9.08 -2.10 4.54
CA PRO A 110 10.32 -2.67 4.05
C PRO A 110 10.19 -4.14 3.68
N SER A 111 10.85 -4.56 2.60
CA SER A 111 11.08 -5.97 2.31
C SER A 111 12.29 -6.47 3.08
N GLY A 112 12.22 -7.67 3.64
CA GLY A 112 13.33 -8.35 4.32
C GLY A 112 14.13 -9.30 3.41
N THR A 113 13.84 -9.36 2.11
CA THR A 113 14.41 -10.36 1.19
C THR A 113 15.91 -10.18 0.89
N SER A 114 16.49 -9.04 1.30
CA SER A 114 17.92 -8.72 1.04
C SER A 114 18.88 -9.17 2.14
N GLY A 115 18.46 -10.06 3.03
CA GLY A 115 19.27 -10.62 4.10
C GLY A 115 18.84 -10.20 5.50
N ASP A 116 19.50 -10.77 6.52
CA ASP A 116 19.09 -10.67 7.93
C ASP A 116 19.06 -9.23 8.44
N GLU A 117 20.05 -8.41 8.09
CA GLU A 117 20.07 -6.99 8.48
C GLU A 117 18.84 -6.22 7.98
N ARG A 118 18.39 -6.56 6.76
CA ARG A 118 17.21 -5.92 6.20
C ARG A 118 15.92 -6.47 6.82
N GLN A 119 15.90 -7.74 7.21
CA GLN A 119 14.79 -8.33 7.96
C GLN A 119 14.68 -7.72 9.36
N ASP A 120 15.81 -7.53 10.05
CA ASP A 120 15.84 -6.86 11.36
C ASP A 120 15.36 -5.40 11.26
N PHE A 121 15.80 -4.67 10.23
CA PHE A 121 15.30 -3.32 9.95
C PHE A 121 13.78 -3.32 9.74
N LYS A 122 13.26 -4.27 8.96
CA LYS A 122 11.84 -4.42 8.72
C LYS A 122 11.07 -4.59 10.02
N MET A 123 11.49 -5.51 10.90
CA MET A 123 10.79 -5.76 12.17
C MET A 123 10.77 -4.52 13.07
N LYS A 124 11.90 -3.80 13.19
CA LYS A 124 11.97 -2.53 13.95
C LYS A 124 11.07 -1.46 13.36
N TRP A 125 11.05 -1.34 12.03
CA TRP A 125 10.17 -0.41 11.32
C TRP A 125 8.69 -0.73 11.55
N LEU A 126 8.32 -2.01 11.51
CA LEU A 126 6.96 -2.50 11.76
C LEU A 126 6.47 -2.12 13.17
N ASP A 127 7.30 -2.32 14.20
CA ASP A 127 6.97 -1.97 15.59
C ASP A 127 6.83 -0.46 15.77
N PHE A 128 7.71 0.32 15.16
CA PHE A 128 7.63 1.77 15.17
C PHE A 128 6.36 2.25 14.45
N PHE A 129 6.06 1.73 13.27
CA PHE A 129 4.86 2.04 12.50
C PHE A 129 3.59 1.75 13.30
N ARG A 130 3.48 0.56 13.89
CA ARG A 130 2.33 0.17 14.72
C ARG A 130 2.11 1.12 15.88
N SER A 131 3.19 1.48 16.57
CA SER A 131 3.15 2.45 17.67
C SER A 131 2.69 3.82 17.20
N TYR A 132 3.22 4.29 16.07
CA TYR A 132 2.88 5.58 15.47
C TYR A 132 1.40 5.67 15.06
N VAL A 133 0.88 4.67 14.33
CA VAL A 133 -0.52 4.71 13.86
C VAL A 133 -1.51 4.50 15.01
N ASN A 134 -1.15 3.76 16.06
CA ASN A 134 -1.95 3.64 17.27
C ASN A 134 -2.04 4.97 18.05
N GLU A 135 -0.96 5.74 18.11
CA GLU A 135 -0.99 7.08 18.68
C GLU A 135 -1.79 8.05 17.79
N LEU A 136 -1.55 8.00 16.47
CA LEU A 136 -2.30 8.82 15.49
C LEU A 136 -3.82 8.61 15.61
N ARG A 137 -4.27 7.36 15.78
CA ARG A 137 -5.69 7.01 15.88
C ARG A 137 -6.42 7.71 17.04
N LYS A 138 -5.72 8.12 18.09
CA LYS A 138 -6.32 8.86 19.22
C LYS A 138 -6.85 10.25 18.80
N SER A 139 -6.18 10.89 17.86
CA SER A 139 -6.56 12.20 17.31
C SER A 139 -7.25 12.13 15.95
N ARG A 140 -6.99 11.06 15.20
CA ARG A 140 -7.53 10.80 13.86
C ARG A 140 -8.16 9.39 13.84
N PRO A 141 -9.39 9.24 14.37
CA PRO A 141 -9.99 7.91 14.59
C PRO A 141 -10.41 7.18 13.32
N GLN A 142 -10.52 7.88 12.18
CA GLN A 142 -10.90 7.29 10.90
C GLN A 142 -9.67 7.21 9.98
N LEU A 143 -9.04 6.04 9.93
CA LEU A 143 -7.85 5.80 9.11
C LEU A 143 -8.13 4.74 8.02
N VAL A 144 -7.71 5.05 6.80
CA VAL A 144 -7.52 4.08 5.72
C VAL A 144 -6.03 3.99 5.44
N ILE A 145 -5.40 2.89 5.83
CA ILE A 145 -3.97 2.67 5.66
C ILE A 145 -3.77 1.73 4.49
N SER A 146 -3.35 2.30 3.37
CA SER A 146 -3.27 1.65 2.07
C SER A 146 -1.83 1.45 1.66
N GLY A 147 -1.50 0.27 1.17
CA GLY A 147 -0.16 0.07 0.61
C GLY A 147 0.33 -1.37 0.57
N ASP A 148 1.62 -1.47 0.22
CA ASP A 148 2.36 -2.72 0.20
C ASP A 148 2.98 -2.98 1.59
N TYR A 149 2.49 -4.02 2.23
CA TYR A 149 2.95 -4.44 3.57
C TYR A 149 4.14 -5.41 3.50
N ASN A 150 4.45 -5.94 2.31
CA ASN A 150 5.47 -6.98 2.16
C ASN A 150 5.28 -8.18 3.11
N ILE A 151 4.03 -8.44 3.53
CA ILE A 151 3.63 -9.55 4.41
C ILE A 151 2.35 -10.17 3.86
N CYS A 152 2.34 -11.49 3.69
CA CYS A 152 1.12 -12.28 3.62
C CYS A 152 0.68 -12.63 5.04
N HIS A 153 -0.54 -12.28 5.44
CA HIS A 153 -1.01 -12.51 6.80
C HIS A 153 -1.33 -13.98 7.04
N GLU A 154 -2.22 -14.55 6.24
CA GLU A 154 -2.74 -15.91 6.44
C GLU A 154 -2.29 -16.87 5.32
N ALA A 155 -2.42 -18.19 5.58
CA ALA A 155 -2.09 -19.20 4.58
C ALA A 155 -2.94 -19.08 3.30
N ILE A 156 -4.13 -18.51 3.39
CA ILE A 156 -5.01 -18.22 2.25
C ILE A 156 -4.48 -17.10 1.35
N ASP A 157 -3.55 -16.28 1.86
CA ASP A 157 -3.01 -15.10 1.19
C ASP A 157 -1.77 -15.38 0.34
N ILE A 158 -1.30 -16.63 0.33
CA ILE A 158 -0.07 -17.01 -0.34
C ILE A 158 -0.23 -18.32 -1.10
N HIS A 159 0.35 -18.37 -2.31
CA HIS A 159 0.52 -19.64 -3.01
C HIS A 159 1.57 -20.49 -2.30
N ASP A 160 1.25 -21.76 -2.04
CA ASP A 160 2.12 -22.75 -1.39
C ASP A 160 2.69 -22.29 -0.03
N PRO A 161 1.83 -22.14 1.00
CA PRO A 161 2.24 -21.67 2.32
C PRO A 161 3.26 -22.59 3.02
N ILE A 162 3.25 -23.89 2.72
CA ILE A 162 4.18 -24.86 3.32
C ILE A 162 5.60 -24.59 2.84
N ARG A 163 5.79 -24.45 1.52
CA ARG A 163 7.10 -24.18 0.93
C ARG A 163 7.64 -22.81 1.32
N ASN A 164 6.75 -21.83 1.49
CA ASN A 164 7.10 -20.45 1.80
C ASN A 164 7.15 -20.13 3.30
N ALA A 165 6.94 -21.10 4.18
CA ALA A 165 6.88 -20.91 5.65
C ALA A 165 8.12 -20.24 6.28
N ARG A 166 9.24 -20.21 5.56
CA ARG A 166 10.49 -19.56 5.99
C ARG A 166 10.94 -18.45 5.04
N SER A 167 10.04 -17.94 4.21
CA SER A 167 10.34 -16.85 3.28
C SER A 167 9.99 -15.51 3.94
N SER A 168 10.88 -14.52 3.82
CA SER A 168 10.54 -13.13 4.22
C SER A 168 9.26 -12.70 3.49
N GLY A 169 8.34 -12.08 4.24
CA GLY A 169 6.98 -11.79 3.81
C GLY A 169 5.96 -12.86 4.25
N PHE A 170 6.41 -14.01 4.79
CA PHE A 170 5.53 -15.03 5.35
C PHE A 170 6.12 -15.71 6.60
N LEU A 171 7.12 -15.09 7.21
CA LEU A 171 7.72 -15.58 8.47
C LEU A 171 6.69 -15.57 9.60
N PRO A 172 6.79 -16.49 10.57
CA PRO A 172 5.88 -16.54 11.72
C PRO A 172 5.79 -15.20 12.47
N GLU A 173 6.93 -14.55 12.72
CA GLU A 173 7.00 -13.26 13.41
C GLU A 173 6.35 -12.12 12.63
N GLU A 174 6.43 -12.10 11.30
CA GLU A 174 5.77 -11.11 10.46
C GLU A 174 4.24 -11.28 10.50
N ARG A 175 3.77 -12.52 10.45
CA ARG A 175 2.36 -12.87 10.53
C ARG A 175 1.78 -12.60 11.92
N GLU A 176 2.52 -12.89 12.98
CA GLU A 176 2.16 -12.57 14.36
C GLU A 176 2.06 -11.06 14.55
N TRP A 177 3.03 -10.30 14.04
CA TRP A 177 2.97 -8.84 14.04
C TRP A 177 1.69 -8.34 13.37
N PHE A 178 1.35 -8.88 12.19
CA PHE A 178 0.15 -8.47 11.45
C PHE A 178 -1.14 -8.80 12.22
N THR A 179 -1.22 -9.98 12.83
CA THR A 179 -2.32 -10.37 13.71
C THR A 179 -2.47 -9.39 14.88
N ASN A 180 -1.36 -9.08 15.54
CA ASN A 180 -1.34 -8.14 16.66
C ASN A 180 -1.71 -6.72 16.23
N PHE A 181 -1.31 -6.31 15.03
CA PHE A 181 -1.70 -5.02 14.45
C PHE A 181 -3.21 -4.95 14.20
N LEU A 182 -3.82 -5.98 13.62
CA LEU A 182 -5.27 -6.02 13.46
C LEU A 182 -5.99 -6.01 14.80
N ASN A 183 -5.50 -6.75 15.80
CA ASN A 183 -6.09 -6.80 17.15
C ASN A 183 -6.05 -5.46 17.90
N ASP A 184 -5.25 -4.49 17.45
CA ASP A 184 -5.28 -3.12 17.98
C ASP A 184 -6.54 -2.33 17.57
N GLY A 185 -7.47 -2.92 16.85
CA GLY A 185 -8.73 -2.30 16.40
C GLY A 185 -8.66 -1.84 14.94
N TYR A 186 -8.03 -2.67 14.11
CA TYR A 186 -7.98 -2.50 12.66
C TYR A 186 -8.59 -3.69 11.94
N THR A 187 -9.05 -3.46 10.71
CA THR A 187 -9.69 -4.46 9.85
C THR A 187 -8.98 -4.54 8.50
N ASP A 188 -8.61 -5.75 8.10
CA ASP A 188 -8.28 -6.05 6.69
C ASP A 188 -9.58 -6.01 5.88
N SER A 189 -9.78 -4.93 5.13
CA SER A 189 -11.02 -4.68 4.39
C SER A 189 -11.33 -5.80 3.39
N PHE A 190 -10.30 -6.33 2.71
CA PHE A 190 -10.49 -7.41 1.75
C PHE A 190 -10.98 -8.68 2.45
N ARG A 191 -10.31 -9.12 3.52
CA ARG A 191 -10.71 -10.33 4.25
C ARG A 191 -11.96 -10.14 5.09
N HIS A 192 -12.36 -8.91 5.37
CA HIS A 192 -13.67 -8.63 6.00
C HIS A 192 -14.82 -9.05 5.06
N LEU A 193 -14.75 -8.73 3.77
CA LEU A 193 -15.80 -9.01 2.79
C LEU A 193 -15.57 -10.30 1.98
N ASN A 194 -14.32 -10.73 1.77
CA ASN A 194 -13.98 -11.84 0.90
C ASN A 194 -13.16 -12.90 1.64
N LYS A 195 -13.72 -14.12 1.75
CA LYS A 195 -13.07 -15.27 2.40
C LYS A 195 -12.55 -16.32 1.40
N GLU A 196 -12.68 -16.05 0.09
CA GLU A 196 -12.27 -16.98 -0.95
C GLU A 196 -10.76 -16.99 -1.14
N PRO A 197 -10.15 -18.16 -1.43
CA PRO A 197 -8.72 -18.29 -1.70
C PRO A 197 -8.33 -17.76 -3.09
N HIS A 198 -7.02 -17.76 -3.34
CA HIS A 198 -6.41 -17.48 -4.66
C HIS A 198 -6.59 -16.03 -5.16
N HIS A 199 -6.82 -15.11 -4.28
CA HIS A 199 -6.80 -13.68 -4.54
C HIS A 199 -5.46 -13.09 -4.12
N TYR A 200 -4.64 -12.72 -5.08
CA TYR A 200 -3.29 -12.20 -4.86
C TYR A 200 -3.12 -10.83 -5.48
N SER A 201 -2.18 -10.05 -4.97
CA SER A 201 -1.87 -8.70 -5.45
C SER A 201 -0.48 -8.57 -6.07
N TRP A 202 0.39 -9.57 -5.86
CA TRP A 202 1.75 -9.60 -6.37
C TRP A 202 2.11 -10.98 -6.94
N TRP A 203 2.90 -10.98 -8.03
CA TRP A 203 3.46 -12.18 -8.66
C TRP A 203 4.89 -11.92 -9.11
N SER A 204 5.80 -12.84 -8.79
CA SER A 204 7.15 -12.79 -9.33
C SER A 204 7.15 -12.76 -10.87
N TYR A 205 8.03 -11.97 -11.47
CA TYR A 205 8.25 -12.03 -12.92
C TYR A 205 8.82 -13.38 -13.41
N ARG A 206 9.25 -14.26 -12.49
CA ARG A 206 9.88 -15.53 -12.82
C ARG A 206 8.83 -16.64 -12.97
N ALA A 207 9.18 -17.66 -13.77
CA ALA A 207 8.44 -18.93 -13.87
C ALA A 207 6.96 -18.79 -14.25
N ASN A 208 6.59 -17.76 -15.00
CA ASN A 208 5.20 -17.47 -15.40
C ASN A 208 4.24 -17.46 -14.20
N ALA A 209 4.70 -16.90 -13.06
CA ALA A 209 3.97 -16.96 -11.80
C ALA A 209 2.58 -16.37 -11.93
N LYS A 210 2.40 -15.23 -12.62
CA LYS A 210 1.10 -14.58 -12.80
C LYS A 210 0.13 -15.44 -13.64
N GLN A 211 0.61 -16.03 -14.74
CA GLN A 211 -0.21 -16.90 -15.59
C GLN A 211 -0.69 -18.17 -14.86
N ASN A 212 0.14 -18.67 -13.94
CA ASN A 212 -0.18 -19.85 -13.12
C ASN A 212 -0.85 -19.49 -11.78
N ASN A 213 -1.18 -18.22 -11.56
CA ASN A 213 -1.69 -17.66 -10.31
C ASN A 213 -0.90 -18.08 -9.05
N LYS A 214 0.43 -18.11 -9.15
CA LYS A 214 1.35 -18.37 -8.03
C LYS A 214 1.75 -17.07 -7.38
N GLY A 215 0.79 -16.43 -6.72
CA GLY A 215 0.91 -15.07 -6.20
C GLY A 215 0.90 -14.98 -4.68
N TRP A 216 1.06 -13.78 -4.20
CA TRP A 216 1.03 -13.37 -2.81
C TRP A 216 0.09 -12.16 -2.67
N ARG A 217 -0.72 -12.11 -1.62
CA ARG A 217 -1.47 -10.92 -1.27
C ARG A 217 -0.70 -10.18 -0.20
N ILE A 218 -0.01 -9.14 -0.60
CA ILE A 218 0.86 -8.32 0.24
C ILE A 218 0.48 -6.84 0.24
N ASP A 219 -0.46 -6.45 -0.62
CA ASP A 219 -1.05 -5.12 -0.65
C ASP A 219 -2.40 -5.12 0.07
N TYR A 220 -2.64 -4.09 0.90
CA TYR A 220 -3.81 -4.02 1.77
C TYR A 220 -4.41 -2.61 1.81
N HIS A 221 -5.72 -2.57 2.08
CA HIS A 221 -6.40 -1.44 2.69
C HIS A 221 -6.81 -1.86 4.10
N ILE A 222 -6.08 -1.38 5.08
CA ILE A 222 -6.39 -1.59 6.50
C ILE A 222 -7.20 -0.40 7.00
N LEU A 223 -8.35 -0.67 7.58
CA LEU A 223 -9.28 0.32 8.10
C LEU A 223 -9.25 0.32 9.62
N THR A 224 -9.46 1.46 10.26
CA THR A 224 -9.91 1.45 11.66
C THR A 224 -11.32 0.84 11.73
N GLU A 225 -11.61 0.03 12.76
CA GLU A 225 -12.86 -0.75 12.87
C GLU A 225 -14.14 0.08 12.79
N ASN A 226 -14.10 1.34 13.22
CA ASN A 226 -15.24 2.25 13.11
C ASN A 226 -15.62 2.62 11.66
N LEU A 227 -14.78 2.29 10.68
CA LEU A 227 -15.09 2.43 9.25
C LEU A 227 -15.75 1.19 8.64
N ASN A 228 -15.88 0.08 9.37
CA ASN A 228 -16.44 -1.15 8.83
C ASN A 228 -17.89 -1.00 8.35
N GLU A 229 -18.69 -0.17 9.03
CA GLU A 229 -20.07 0.12 8.62
C GLU A 229 -20.15 0.99 7.36
N ASN A 230 -19.05 1.69 7.02
CA ASN A 230 -18.94 2.49 5.79
C ASN A 230 -18.41 1.68 4.61
N LEU A 231 -17.91 0.46 4.84
CA LEU A 231 -17.28 -0.37 3.81
C LEU A 231 -18.34 -0.94 2.85
N ILE A 232 -18.26 -0.54 1.57
CA ILE A 232 -19.21 -0.96 0.52
C ILE A 232 -18.66 -2.14 -0.26
N ALA A 233 -17.42 -2.01 -0.75
CA ALA A 233 -16.81 -2.97 -1.65
C ALA A 233 -15.28 -2.96 -1.55
N VAL A 234 -14.71 -4.10 -1.93
CA VAL A 234 -13.26 -4.27 -2.10
C VAL A 234 -12.98 -5.05 -3.37
N SER A 235 -11.88 -4.78 -4.03
CA SER A 235 -11.43 -5.57 -5.17
C SER A 235 -9.92 -5.59 -5.31
N ILE A 236 -9.43 -6.63 -5.98
CA ILE A 236 -8.06 -6.76 -6.49
C ILE A 236 -8.19 -6.82 -8.01
N MET A 237 -7.32 -6.12 -8.75
CA MET A 237 -7.42 -5.96 -10.20
C MET A 237 -6.25 -6.65 -10.93
N PRO A 238 -6.21 -8.01 -10.95
CA PRO A 238 -5.05 -8.77 -11.47
C PRO A 238 -4.83 -8.58 -12.99
N GLU A 239 -5.82 -8.08 -13.72
CA GLU A 239 -5.72 -7.77 -15.15
C GLU A 239 -4.84 -6.55 -15.45
N VAL A 240 -4.59 -5.68 -14.48
CA VAL A 240 -3.73 -4.51 -14.63
C VAL A 240 -2.26 -4.93 -14.51
N ASN A 241 -1.44 -4.52 -15.51
CA ASN A 241 -0.09 -5.08 -15.71
C ASN A 241 1.00 -4.01 -15.88
N PHE A 242 0.92 -2.89 -15.16
CA PHE A 242 1.99 -1.87 -15.21
C PHE A 242 3.18 -2.21 -14.32
N SER A 243 2.97 -3.11 -13.33
CA SER A 243 3.91 -3.55 -12.31
C SER A 243 3.84 -5.08 -12.12
N ASP A 244 4.67 -5.66 -11.27
CA ASP A 244 4.54 -7.02 -10.74
C ASP A 244 3.47 -7.13 -9.64
N HIS A 245 3.03 -5.99 -9.10
CA HIS A 245 1.79 -5.88 -8.34
C HIS A 245 0.61 -5.58 -9.26
N CYS A 246 -0.60 -5.63 -8.70
CA CYS A 246 -1.80 -5.07 -9.30
C CYS A 246 -2.50 -4.11 -8.33
N PRO A 247 -3.36 -3.20 -8.81
CA PRO A 247 -4.11 -2.33 -7.95
C PRO A 247 -5.07 -3.07 -7.04
N ILE A 248 -5.24 -2.56 -5.84
CA ILE A 248 -6.32 -2.93 -4.94
C ILE A 248 -7.24 -1.73 -4.69
N VAL A 249 -8.51 -1.99 -4.42
CA VAL A 249 -9.55 -0.97 -4.29
C VAL A 249 -10.37 -1.19 -3.03
N VAL A 250 -10.67 -0.10 -2.35
CA VAL A 250 -11.69 -0.05 -1.30
C VAL A 250 -12.69 1.06 -1.62
N GLU A 251 -13.97 0.77 -1.44
CA GLU A 251 -15.07 1.73 -1.59
C GLU A 251 -15.75 1.94 -0.24
N LEU A 252 -15.84 3.21 0.16
CA LEU A 252 -16.48 3.63 1.40
C LEU A 252 -17.66 4.56 1.11
N ASN A 253 -18.72 4.46 1.90
CA ASN A 253 -19.73 5.51 1.99
C ASN A 253 -19.08 6.82 2.47
N LYS A 254 -19.56 7.94 1.95
CA LYS A 254 -19.21 9.28 2.44
C LYS A 254 -20.02 9.63 3.67
#